data_b0f4ad64880c9ddf4074cacc9a57a83a
#
_entry.id   b0f4ad64880c9ddf4074cacc9a57a83a
#
_cell.length_a   1.000
_cell.length_b   1.000
_cell.length_c   1.000
_cell.angle_alpha   90.00
_cell.angle_beta   90.00
_cell.angle_gamma   90.00
#
_symmetry.space_group_name_H-M   'P 1'
#
loop_
_entity.id
_entity.type
_entity.pdbx_description
1 polymer ?
#
loop_
_entity_poly.entity_id
_entity_poly.type
_entity_poly.pdbx_seq_one_letter_code
_entity_poly.pdbx_strand_id
1 'polypeptide(L)'
;LDSDTTIPAGYFEAIESYLAKNEVDLFGGPDRSDDSFTPLQRAISYSMTSFFTTGGIRGGKKKITRFIPRSFNMGVRRSVFEEVSGFAPMRFGEDMDLSMRILESGHSSALIDDAFVYHKRRTSVRGFYRQVFHSGCARIDLSIRHKGSLKLVHLLPLCFILGCLALVLCAAIFRCAFIAAPILLYALLLFVDSSIKEKSPYVGLLSVAAAFVQLFAYGLGFIDNLWKRCILKKASVSNIDNDRFYS
;
A
#
# COMPACT_ATOMS: atom_id res chain seq x y z
N LEU A 1 15.34 -6.46 -3.36
CA LEU A 1 14.44 -7.45 -2.74
C LEU A 1 14.52 -7.32 -1.22
N ASP A 2 13.36 -7.39 -0.55
CA ASP A 2 13.31 -7.40 0.92
C ASP A 2 13.61 -8.82 1.47
N SER A 3 14.10 -8.89 2.70
CA SER A 3 14.48 -10.16 3.34
C SER A 3 13.32 -11.11 3.64
N ASP A 4 12.09 -10.63 3.56
CA ASP A 4 10.84 -11.39 3.75
C ASP A 4 10.14 -11.74 2.43
N THR A 5 10.89 -11.70 1.31
CA THR A 5 10.43 -12.14 -0.01
C THR A 5 11.08 -13.45 -0.43
N THR A 6 10.33 -14.26 -1.16
CA THR A 6 10.81 -15.48 -1.81
C THR A 6 10.57 -15.34 -3.32
N ILE A 7 11.58 -15.67 -4.12
CA ILE A 7 11.51 -15.62 -5.58
C ILE A 7 11.14 -17.00 -6.14
N PRO A 8 10.27 -17.10 -7.17
CA PRO A 8 9.99 -18.35 -7.86
C PRO A 8 11.13 -18.72 -8.82
N ALA A 9 11.15 -19.98 -9.25
CA ALA A 9 11.96 -20.40 -10.39
C ALA A 9 11.60 -19.54 -11.63
N GLY A 10 12.60 -19.15 -12.42
CA GLY A 10 12.39 -18.31 -13.61
C GLY A 10 12.29 -16.80 -13.35
N TYR A 11 12.42 -16.33 -12.09
CA TYR A 11 12.36 -14.92 -11.76
C TYR A 11 13.39 -14.07 -12.52
N PHE A 12 14.65 -14.48 -12.52
CA PHE A 12 15.71 -13.78 -13.23
C PHE A 12 15.59 -13.90 -14.75
N GLU A 13 15.17 -15.06 -15.26
CA GLU A 13 14.93 -15.28 -16.68
C GLU A 13 13.83 -14.33 -17.22
N ALA A 14 12.77 -14.11 -16.43
CA ALA A 14 11.71 -13.17 -16.78
C ALA A 14 12.24 -11.73 -16.88
N ILE A 15 13.11 -11.31 -15.94
CA ILE A 15 13.75 -9.99 -15.96
C ILE A 15 14.67 -9.87 -17.17
N GLU A 16 15.57 -10.81 -17.38
CA GLU A 16 16.53 -10.80 -18.50
C GLU A 16 15.82 -10.77 -19.85
N SER A 17 14.79 -11.63 -20.03
CA SER A 17 13.98 -11.67 -21.25
C SER A 17 13.24 -10.36 -21.53
N TYR A 18 12.80 -9.67 -20.48
CA TYR A 18 12.14 -8.37 -20.60
C TYR A 18 13.14 -7.26 -20.97
N LEU A 19 14.27 -7.19 -20.25
CA LEU A 19 15.28 -6.15 -20.44
C LEU A 19 16.04 -6.32 -21.77
N ALA A 20 16.14 -7.53 -22.31
CA ALA A 20 16.69 -7.74 -23.65
C ALA A 20 15.87 -7.10 -24.78
N LYS A 21 14.57 -6.83 -24.54
CA LYS A 21 13.63 -6.28 -25.52
C LYS A 21 13.22 -4.84 -25.22
N ASN A 22 13.47 -4.35 -24.02
CA ASN A 22 13.00 -3.05 -23.55
C ASN A 22 14.10 -2.33 -22.77
N GLU A 23 14.35 -1.09 -23.16
CA GLU A 23 15.21 -0.22 -22.34
C GLU A 23 14.37 0.36 -21.19
N VAL A 24 14.73 -0.02 -19.96
CA VAL A 24 14.05 0.37 -18.74
C VAL A 24 15.08 0.69 -17.66
N ASP A 25 14.85 1.77 -16.93
CA ASP A 25 15.76 2.26 -15.89
C ASP A 25 15.33 1.81 -14.49
N LEU A 26 14.02 1.63 -14.30
CA LEU A 26 13.40 1.24 -13.05
C LEU A 26 12.34 0.17 -13.33
N PHE A 27 12.39 -0.96 -12.64
CA PHE A 27 11.38 -2.00 -12.82
C PHE A 27 10.98 -2.62 -11.48
N GLY A 28 9.89 -3.33 -11.49
CA GLY A 28 9.46 -4.20 -10.40
C GLY A 28 8.43 -5.19 -10.90
N GLY A 29 8.05 -6.11 -10.05
CA GLY A 29 7.04 -7.10 -10.31
C GLY A 29 5.96 -7.15 -9.23
N PRO A 30 4.85 -7.87 -9.47
CA PRO A 30 3.79 -8.00 -8.51
C PRO A 30 4.21 -8.88 -7.31
N ASP A 31 3.55 -8.64 -6.17
CA ASP A 31 3.58 -9.56 -5.05
C ASP A 31 2.41 -10.54 -5.11
N ARG A 32 2.67 -11.79 -4.80
CA ARG A 32 1.67 -12.86 -4.76
C ARG A 32 1.58 -13.48 -3.38
N SER A 33 0.42 -14.06 -3.09
CA SER A 33 0.23 -14.89 -1.90
C SER A 33 0.88 -16.25 -2.13
N ASP A 34 1.49 -16.79 -1.09
CA ASP A 34 2.00 -18.15 -1.05
C ASP A 34 0.97 -19.08 -0.40
N ASP A 35 0.95 -20.36 -0.80
CA ASP A 35 0.03 -21.36 -0.24
C ASP A 35 0.27 -21.61 1.26
N SER A 36 1.47 -21.31 1.76
CA SER A 36 1.83 -21.39 3.18
C SER A 36 1.25 -20.27 4.04
N PHE A 37 0.57 -19.29 3.45
CA PHE A 37 0.02 -18.16 4.21
C PHE A 37 -1.07 -18.61 5.17
N THR A 38 -0.95 -18.16 6.42
CA THR A 38 -1.99 -18.34 7.44
C THR A 38 -3.30 -17.66 7.02
N PRO A 39 -4.45 -18.09 7.55
CA PRO A 39 -5.72 -17.43 7.26
C PRO A 39 -5.71 -15.91 7.46
N LEU A 40 -5.00 -15.41 8.49
CA LEU A 40 -4.84 -13.98 8.73
C LEU A 40 -4.00 -13.30 7.63
N GLN A 41 -2.91 -13.92 7.19
CA GLN A 41 -2.08 -13.38 6.12
C GLN A 41 -2.83 -13.32 4.78
N ARG A 42 -3.66 -14.33 4.48
CA ARG A 42 -4.54 -14.35 3.32
C ARG A 42 -5.57 -13.21 3.40
N ALA A 43 -6.20 -13.03 4.56
CA ALA A 43 -7.13 -11.93 4.81
C ALA A 43 -6.49 -10.54 4.63
N ILE A 44 -5.27 -10.36 5.16
CA ILE A 44 -4.48 -9.14 4.96
C ILE A 44 -4.15 -8.95 3.47
N SER A 45 -3.74 -10.00 2.77
CA SER A 45 -3.45 -9.95 1.34
C SER A 45 -4.68 -9.51 0.54
N TYR A 46 -5.85 -10.11 0.83
CA TYR A 46 -7.11 -9.70 0.24
C TYR A 46 -7.37 -8.20 0.48
N SER A 47 -7.27 -7.73 1.73
CA SER A 47 -7.53 -6.31 2.03
C SER A 47 -6.59 -5.36 1.29
N MET A 48 -5.34 -5.76 1.05
CA MET A 48 -4.33 -4.94 0.37
C MET A 48 -4.46 -4.94 -1.16
N THR A 49 -5.15 -5.91 -1.76
CA THR A 49 -5.25 -6.09 -3.22
C THR A 49 -6.66 -5.93 -3.76
N SER A 50 -7.69 -6.05 -2.92
CA SER A 50 -9.10 -5.95 -3.35
C SER A 50 -9.42 -4.56 -3.91
N PHE A 51 -10.21 -4.54 -4.99
CA PHE A 51 -10.77 -3.31 -5.55
C PHE A 51 -11.59 -2.53 -4.51
N PHE A 52 -12.36 -3.23 -3.69
CA PHE A 52 -13.25 -2.62 -2.70
C PHE A 52 -12.52 -1.92 -1.55
N THR A 53 -11.24 -2.18 -1.35
CA THR A 53 -10.43 -1.57 -0.28
C THR A 53 -9.39 -0.60 -0.81
N THR A 54 -8.86 -0.85 -2.02
CA THR A 54 -7.76 -0.06 -2.60
C THR A 54 -8.17 0.79 -3.81
N GLY A 55 -9.43 0.69 -4.25
CA GLY A 55 -9.91 1.38 -5.44
C GLY A 55 -9.19 0.98 -6.73
N GLY A 56 -8.58 -0.22 -6.75
CA GLY A 56 -7.88 -0.74 -7.92
C GLY A 56 -6.46 -0.21 -8.14
N ILE A 57 -5.89 0.53 -7.17
CA ILE A 57 -4.48 1.00 -7.27
C ILE A 57 -3.50 -0.19 -7.25
N ARG A 58 -3.84 -1.27 -6.56
CA ARG A 58 -3.06 -2.49 -6.48
C ARG A 58 -3.81 -3.63 -7.20
N GLY A 59 -3.09 -4.40 -8.00
CA GLY A 59 -3.67 -5.56 -8.70
C GLY A 59 -4.41 -5.26 -10.01
N GLY A 60 -4.44 -4.01 -10.48
CA GLY A 60 -5.05 -3.67 -11.77
C GLY A 60 -4.16 -4.03 -12.97
N LYS A 61 -4.72 -4.77 -13.96
CA LYS A 61 -4.04 -5.15 -15.23
C LYS A 61 -3.88 -3.98 -16.23
N LYS A 62 -4.12 -2.73 -15.85
CA LYS A 62 -3.93 -1.60 -16.78
C LYS A 62 -2.44 -1.32 -16.94
N LYS A 63 -1.98 -1.21 -18.21
CA LYS A 63 -0.66 -0.67 -18.55
C LYS A 63 -0.53 0.72 -17.92
N ILE A 64 0.19 0.78 -16.81
CA ILE A 64 0.47 2.03 -16.11
C ILE A 64 1.71 2.59 -16.77
N THR A 65 1.58 3.70 -17.48
CA THR A 65 2.67 4.40 -18.17
C THR A 65 3.76 4.90 -17.20
N ARG A 66 3.48 4.93 -15.90
CA ARG A 66 4.43 5.27 -14.83
C ARG A 66 4.19 4.31 -13.67
N PHE A 67 4.89 3.19 -13.69
CA PHE A 67 4.87 2.23 -12.61
C PHE A 67 5.79 2.69 -11.46
N ILE A 68 5.32 2.58 -10.23
CA ILE A 68 6.10 2.90 -9.02
C ILE A 68 6.35 1.59 -8.28
N PRO A 69 7.50 0.95 -8.50
CA PRO A 69 7.85 -0.28 -7.80
C PRO A 69 8.03 -0.05 -6.29
N ARG A 70 7.98 -1.15 -5.55
CA ARG A 70 8.19 -1.16 -4.11
C ARG A 70 9.47 -1.91 -3.80
N SER A 71 10.12 -1.56 -2.69
CA SER A 71 11.39 -2.13 -2.25
C SER A 71 11.41 -3.66 -2.24
N PHE A 72 10.29 -4.29 -1.91
CA PHE A 72 10.20 -5.76 -1.87
C PHE A 72 10.50 -6.43 -3.24
N ASN A 73 10.28 -5.72 -4.34
CA ASN A 73 10.55 -6.20 -5.70
C ASN A 73 10.86 -5.01 -6.63
N MET A 74 12.09 -4.50 -6.55
CA MET A 74 12.55 -3.34 -7.29
C MET A 74 13.93 -3.60 -7.88
N GLY A 75 14.12 -3.25 -9.15
CA GLY A 75 15.42 -3.14 -9.80
C GLY A 75 15.61 -1.75 -10.40
N VAL A 76 16.80 -1.20 -10.24
CA VAL A 76 17.17 0.13 -10.72
C VAL A 76 18.49 0.03 -11.46
N ARG A 77 18.62 0.70 -12.60
CA ARG A 77 19.90 0.85 -13.31
C ARG A 77 20.88 1.60 -12.40
N ARG A 78 22.08 1.05 -12.20
CA ARG A 78 23.06 1.61 -11.26
C ARG A 78 23.38 3.08 -11.51
N SER A 79 23.60 3.48 -12.76
CA SER A 79 23.90 4.87 -13.12
C SER A 79 22.76 5.82 -12.73
N VAL A 80 21.50 5.40 -12.91
CA VAL A 80 20.32 6.18 -12.53
C VAL A 80 20.17 6.27 -11.01
N PHE A 81 20.46 5.17 -10.29
CA PHE A 81 20.45 5.18 -8.83
C PHE A 81 21.49 6.16 -8.25
N GLU A 82 22.70 6.18 -8.84
CA GLU A 82 23.77 7.11 -8.47
C GLU A 82 23.39 8.57 -8.83
N GLU A 83 22.82 8.80 -10.02
CA GLU A 83 22.35 10.11 -10.49
C GLU A 83 21.35 10.75 -9.51
N VAL A 84 20.36 9.98 -9.06
CA VAL A 84 19.35 10.49 -8.11
C VAL A 84 19.80 10.42 -6.65
N SER A 85 21.07 10.08 -6.39
CA SER A 85 21.67 10.00 -5.04
C SER A 85 21.02 8.93 -4.13
N GLY A 86 20.50 7.85 -4.71
CA GLY A 86 19.97 6.70 -3.98
C GLY A 86 18.74 6.98 -3.12
N PHE A 87 18.58 6.23 -2.04
CA PHE A 87 17.45 6.40 -1.11
C PHE A 87 17.59 7.68 -0.29
N ALA A 88 16.48 8.40 -0.15
CA ALA A 88 16.41 9.52 0.79
C ALA A 88 16.39 9.00 2.25
N PRO A 89 16.85 9.81 3.24
CA PRO A 89 16.80 9.45 4.66
C PRO A 89 15.36 9.49 5.20
N MET A 90 14.54 8.58 4.72
CA MET A 90 13.14 8.41 5.10
C MET A 90 12.94 7.01 5.67
N ARG A 91 12.16 6.92 6.75
CA ARG A 91 11.84 5.63 7.38
C ARG A 91 10.71 4.88 6.67
N PHE A 92 9.79 5.61 6.04
CA PHE A 92 8.61 5.07 5.38
C PHE A 92 8.39 5.79 4.05
N GLY A 93 8.17 5.02 2.97
CA GLY A 93 7.91 5.54 1.64
C GLY A 93 9.17 5.94 0.85
N GLU A 94 10.35 5.53 1.33
CA GLU A 94 11.65 5.73 0.68
C GLU A 94 11.71 5.12 -0.71
N ASP A 95 11.05 3.99 -0.90
CA ASP A 95 10.92 3.29 -2.18
C ASP A 95 10.08 4.10 -3.19
N MET A 96 8.99 4.68 -2.71
CA MET A 96 8.15 5.56 -3.54
C MET A 96 8.84 6.87 -3.85
N ASP A 97 9.53 7.47 -2.88
CA ASP A 97 10.32 8.70 -3.09
C ASP A 97 11.40 8.48 -4.14
N LEU A 98 12.18 7.39 -4.02
CA LEU A 98 13.20 7.02 -5.01
C LEU A 98 12.58 6.86 -6.40
N SER A 99 11.50 6.07 -6.50
CA SER A 99 10.82 5.84 -7.77
C SER A 99 10.29 7.13 -8.39
N MET A 100 9.74 8.03 -7.57
CA MET A 100 9.23 9.33 -8.05
C MET A 100 10.36 10.22 -8.54
N ARG A 101 11.50 10.31 -7.82
CA ARG A 101 12.68 11.07 -8.27
C ARG A 101 13.23 10.57 -9.60
N ILE A 102 13.35 9.25 -9.76
CA ILE A 102 13.75 8.62 -11.02
C ILE A 102 12.82 9.02 -12.16
N LEU A 103 11.51 8.95 -11.95
CA LEU A 103 10.50 9.31 -12.96
C LEU A 103 10.46 10.82 -13.25
N GLU A 104 10.70 11.66 -12.26
CA GLU A 104 10.78 13.12 -12.38
C GLU A 104 12.03 13.56 -13.14
N SER A 105 13.13 12.79 -13.06
CA SER A 105 14.35 12.98 -13.86
C SER A 105 14.19 12.50 -15.32
N GLY A 106 13.02 12.00 -15.71
CA GLY A 106 12.72 11.62 -17.09
C GLY A 106 13.02 10.17 -17.44
N HIS A 107 13.43 9.36 -16.48
CA HIS A 107 13.71 7.94 -16.67
C HIS A 107 12.45 7.10 -16.81
N SER A 108 12.60 5.92 -17.41
CA SER A 108 11.51 4.97 -17.68
C SER A 108 11.29 3.99 -16.54
N SER A 109 10.03 3.55 -16.36
CA SER A 109 9.70 2.46 -15.44
C SER A 109 8.80 1.41 -16.06
N ALA A 110 8.93 0.16 -15.60
CA ALA A 110 8.10 -0.95 -16.07
C ALA A 110 7.64 -1.87 -14.94
N LEU A 111 6.44 -2.43 -15.13
CA LEU A 111 5.96 -3.59 -14.39
C LEU A 111 6.26 -4.84 -15.22
N ILE A 112 7.03 -5.77 -14.65
CA ILE A 112 7.33 -7.07 -15.24
C ILE A 112 6.46 -8.11 -14.53
N ASP A 113 5.33 -8.47 -15.15
CA ASP A 113 4.32 -9.32 -14.51
C ASP A 113 4.85 -10.72 -14.15
N ASP A 114 5.77 -11.25 -14.96
CA ASP A 114 6.36 -12.57 -14.76
C ASP A 114 7.49 -12.56 -13.70
N ALA A 115 8.03 -11.39 -13.36
CA ALA A 115 9.00 -11.22 -12.29
C ALA A 115 8.29 -10.98 -10.94
N PHE A 116 7.37 -11.86 -10.58
CA PHE A 116 6.66 -11.76 -9.31
C PHE A 116 7.46 -12.34 -8.14
N VAL A 117 7.11 -11.91 -6.93
CA VAL A 117 7.67 -12.46 -5.68
C VAL A 117 6.56 -12.90 -4.74
N TYR A 118 6.86 -13.87 -3.87
CA TYR A 118 6.02 -14.19 -2.72
C TYR A 118 6.48 -13.31 -1.55
N HIS A 119 5.65 -12.35 -1.19
CA HIS A 119 5.97 -11.39 -0.14
C HIS A 119 5.17 -11.70 1.12
N LYS A 120 5.86 -12.06 2.21
CA LYS A 120 5.25 -12.47 3.47
C LYS A 120 4.47 -11.34 4.11
N ARG A 121 3.17 -11.55 4.29
CA ARG A 121 2.30 -10.58 4.98
C ARG A 121 2.54 -10.58 6.49
N ARG A 122 2.17 -9.48 7.14
CA ARG A 122 2.23 -9.38 8.61
C ARG A 122 1.44 -10.52 9.26
N THR A 123 1.98 -11.07 10.35
CA THR A 123 1.41 -12.22 11.08
C THR A 123 0.49 -11.80 12.23
N SER A 124 0.34 -10.49 12.48
CA SER A 124 -0.53 -9.96 13.52
C SER A 124 -1.29 -8.72 13.05
N VAL A 125 -2.51 -8.55 13.54
CA VAL A 125 -3.35 -7.38 13.28
C VAL A 125 -2.66 -6.09 13.73
N ARG A 126 -1.97 -6.11 14.88
CA ARG A 126 -1.23 -4.95 15.39
C ARG A 126 -0.09 -4.54 14.46
N GLY A 127 0.67 -5.53 13.96
CA GLY A 127 1.75 -5.28 12.99
C GLY A 127 1.20 -4.71 11.68
N PHE A 128 0.08 -5.25 11.21
CA PHE A 128 -0.62 -4.76 10.03
C PHE A 128 -1.15 -3.33 10.21
N TYR A 129 -1.83 -3.05 11.33
CA TYR A 129 -2.28 -1.70 11.67
C TYR A 129 -1.13 -0.68 11.62
N ARG A 130 0.00 -0.98 12.29
CA ARG A 130 1.18 -0.09 12.30
C ARG A 130 1.71 0.16 10.89
N GLN A 131 1.86 -0.89 10.09
CA GLN A 131 2.33 -0.78 8.71
C GLN A 131 1.44 0.15 7.89
N VAL A 132 0.13 -0.03 7.97
CA VAL A 132 -0.83 0.77 7.18
C VAL A 132 -0.95 2.19 7.71
N PHE A 133 -0.89 2.39 9.03
CA PHE A 133 -0.85 3.72 9.64
C PHE A 133 0.35 4.53 9.13
N HIS A 134 1.54 3.95 9.15
CA HIS A 134 2.74 4.62 8.62
C HIS A 134 2.68 4.85 7.12
N SER A 135 1.99 3.99 6.36
CA SER A 135 1.73 4.24 4.94
C SER A 135 0.84 5.47 4.73
N GLY A 136 -0.15 5.69 5.61
CA GLY A 136 -0.96 6.91 5.62
C GLY A 136 -0.14 8.15 5.93
N CYS A 137 0.73 8.08 6.96
CA CYS A 137 1.65 9.17 7.30
C CYS A 137 2.59 9.50 6.12
N ALA A 138 3.24 8.48 5.55
CA ALA A 138 4.18 8.66 4.45
C ALA A 138 3.52 9.31 3.22
N ARG A 139 2.21 9.10 2.99
CA ARG A 139 1.51 9.72 1.87
C ARG A 139 1.53 11.25 1.93
N ILE A 140 1.42 11.84 3.13
CA ILE A 140 1.50 13.29 3.32
C ILE A 140 2.92 13.78 3.05
N ASP A 141 3.95 13.12 3.61
CA ASP A 141 5.34 13.50 3.37
C ASP A 141 5.70 13.43 1.89
N LEU A 142 5.29 12.37 1.19
CA LEU A 142 5.45 12.23 -0.25
C LEU A 142 4.72 13.32 -1.05
N SER A 143 3.53 13.73 -0.61
CA SER A 143 2.77 14.78 -1.30
C SER A 143 3.41 16.17 -1.15
N ILE A 144 4.12 16.40 -0.05
CA ILE A 144 4.88 17.63 0.18
C ILE A 144 6.16 17.66 -0.66
N ARG A 145 6.85 16.51 -0.76
CA ARG A 145 8.09 16.37 -1.54
C ARG A 145 7.83 16.36 -3.05
N HIS A 146 6.81 15.66 -3.47
CA HIS A 146 6.43 15.44 -4.88
C HIS A 146 5.07 16.08 -5.16
N LYS A 147 5.09 17.34 -5.59
CA LYS A 147 3.86 18.10 -5.88
C LYS A 147 3.00 17.38 -6.93
N GLY A 148 1.69 17.24 -6.66
CA GLY A 148 0.76 16.54 -7.55
C GLY A 148 0.74 15.01 -7.40
N SER A 149 1.54 14.42 -6.49
CA SER A 149 1.52 12.98 -6.22
C SER A 149 0.29 12.52 -5.43
N LEU A 150 -0.39 13.42 -4.73
CA LEU A 150 -1.63 13.14 -4.00
C LEU A 150 -2.80 13.05 -4.99
N LYS A 151 -3.44 11.88 -5.06
CA LYS A 151 -4.61 11.61 -5.90
C LYS A 151 -5.86 11.45 -5.03
N LEU A 152 -7.05 11.69 -5.59
CA LEU A 152 -8.33 11.55 -4.88
C LEU A 152 -8.49 10.19 -4.20
N VAL A 153 -7.99 9.13 -4.82
CA VAL A 153 -8.05 7.77 -4.26
C VAL A 153 -7.30 7.64 -2.93
N HIS A 154 -6.30 8.47 -2.66
CA HIS A 154 -5.60 8.48 -1.36
C HIS A 154 -6.45 9.10 -0.23
N LEU A 155 -7.51 9.83 -0.57
CA LEU A 155 -8.46 10.40 0.38
C LEU A 155 -9.59 9.43 0.74
N LEU A 156 -9.79 8.35 -0.04
CA LEU A 156 -10.89 7.40 0.19
C LEU A 156 -10.91 6.83 1.62
N PRO A 157 -9.79 6.44 2.25
CA PRO A 157 -9.81 5.97 3.64
C PRO A 157 -10.23 7.05 4.63
N LEU A 158 -9.87 8.31 4.40
CA LEU A 158 -10.33 9.44 5.21
C LEU A 158 -11.84 9.65 5.05
N CYS A 159 -12.33 9.67 3.80
CA CYS A 159 -13.77 9.79 3.51
C CYS A 159 -14.56 8.62 4.12
N PHE A 160 -13.98 7.41 4.13
CA PHE A 160 -14.59 6.26 4.76
C PHE A 160 -14.76 6.44 6.28
N ILE A 161 -13.72 6.92 6.98
CA ILE A 161 -13.80 7.21 8.42
C ILE A 161 -14.88 8.24 8.70
N LEU A 162 -14.87 9.37 7.98
CA LEU A 162 -15.84 10.44 8.15
C LEU A 162 -17.26 9.98 7.83
N GLY A 163 -17.43 9.19 6.78
CA GLY A 163 -18.71 8.59 6.41
C GLY A 163 -19.25 7.63 7.47
N CYS A 164 -18.42 6.72 7.99
CA CYS A 164 -18.80 5.83 9.08
C CYS A 164 -19.22 6.62 10.33
N LEU A 165 -18.43 7.64 10.71
CA LEU A 165 -18.73 8.49 11.85
C LEU A 165 -20.06 9.23 11.65
N ALA A 166 -20.29 9.83 10.49
CA ALA A 166 -21.52 10.53 10.17
C ALA A 166 -22.73 9.60 10.22
N LEU A 167 -22.64 8.39 9.63
CA LEU A 167 -23.73 7.41 9.66
C LEU A 167 -24.07 6.97 11.08
N VAL A 168 -23.07 6.71 11.92
CA VAL A 168 -23.28 6.32 13.32
C VAL A 168 -23.88 7.46 14.13
N LEU A 169 -23.39 8.69 13.98
CA LEU A 169 -23.95 9.87 14.65
C LEU A 169 -25.38 10.16 14.23
N CYS A 170 -25.69 10.13 12.93
CA CYS A 170 -27.06 10.29 12.43
C CYS A 170 -27.98 9.18 12.95
N ALA A 171 -27.53 7.92 12.96
CA ALA A 171 -28.30 6.82 13.51
C ALA A 171 -28.64 7.04 15.00
N ALA A 172 -27.70 7.56 15.79
CA ALA A 172 -27.90 7.89 17.19
C ALA A 172 -28.88 9.08 17.39
N ILE A 173 -28.67 10.17 16.64
CA ILE A 173 -29.49 11.40 16.74
C ILE A 173 -30.94 11.10 16.37
N PHE A 174 -31.15 10.42 15.22
CA PHE A 174 -32.50 10.10 14.73
C PHE A 174 -33.08 8.82 15.35
N ARG A 175 -32.32 8.15 16.24
CA ARG A 175 -32.71 6.87 16.87
C ARG A 175 -33.15 5.81 15.83
N CYS A 176 -32.54 5.82 14.67
CA CYS A 176 -32.85 4.95 13.55
C CYS A 176 -31.59 4.16 13.13
N ALA A 177 -31.51 2.90 13.57
CA ALA A 177 -30.37 2.01 13.27
C ALA A 177 -30.20 1.75 11.76
N PHE A 178 -31.25 1.84 10.95
CA PHE A 178 -31.18 1.65 9.50
C PHE A 178 -30.27 2.65 8.80
N ILE A 179 -30.02 3.82 9.38
CA ILE A 179 -29.09 4.81 8.85
C ILE A 179 -27.66 4.24 8.79
N ALA A 180 -27.29 3.33 9.69
CA ALA A 180 -26.00 2.66 9.70
C ALA A 180 -25.92 1.42 8.78
N ALA A 181 -27.04 1.02 8.15
CA ALA A 181 -27.08 -0.15 7.27
C ALA A 181 -26.01 -0.15 6.14
N PRO A 182 -25.61 0.98 5.54
CA PRO A 182 -24.56 0.98 4.53
C PRO A 182 -23.22 0.39 5.02
N ILE A 183 -22.88 0.55 6.31
CA ILE A 183 -21.66 -0.04 6.90
C ILE A 183 -21.79 -1.58 6.90
N LEU A 184 -22.93 -2.11 7.29
CA LEU A 184 -23.19 -3.55 7.31
C LEU A 184 -23.23 -4.13 5.88
N LEU A 185 -23.83 -3.42 4.93
CA LEU A 185 -23.86 -3.81 3.52
C LEU A 185 -22.44 -3.86 2.93
N TYR A 186 -21.60 -2.90 3.25
CA TYR A 186 -20.19 -2.91 2.85
C TYR A 186 -19.43 -4.08 3.47
N ALA A 187 -19.63 -4.35 4.77
CA ALA A 187 -19.04 -5.51 5.45
C ALA A 187 -19.49 -6.83 4.81
N LEU A 188 -20.79 -6.96 4.48
CA LEU A 188 -21.34 -8.12 3.80
C LEU A 188 -20.74 -8.30 2.40
N LEU A 189 -20.61 -7.23 1.63
CA LEU A 189 -19.99 -7.24 0.31
C LEU A 189 -18.52 -7.75 0.41
N LEU A 190 -17.75 -7.23 1.35
CA LEU A 190 -16.39 -7.69 1.59
C LEU A 190 -16.35 -9.17 2.00
N PHE A 191 -17.25 -9.58 2.88
CA PHE A 191 -17.36 -10.98 3.34
C PHE A 191 -17.65 -11.92 2.17
N VAL A 192 -18.63 -11.61 1.33
CA VAL A 192 -19.00 -12.45 0.19
C VAL A 192 -17.88 -12.51 -0.84
N ASP A 193 -17.37 -11.35 -1.28
CA ASP A 193 -16.29 -11.30 -2.29
C ASP A 193 -15.02 -12.04 -1.82
N SER A 194 -14.60 -11.82 -0.57
CA SER A 194 -13.42 -12.49 -0.03
C SER A 194 -13.64 -13.99 0.21
N SER A 195 -14.82 -14.39 0.67
CA SER A 195 -15.16 -15.82 0.87
C SER A 195 -15.11 -16.60 -0.44
N ILE A 196 -15.58 -16.00 -1.53
CA ILE A 196 -15.52 -16.59 -2.87
C ILE A 196 -14.10 -16.67 -3.37
N LYS A 197 -13.33 -15.57 -3.30
CA LYS A 197 -11.94 -15.52 -3.79
C LYS A 197 -11.01 -16.43 -3.04
N GLU A 198 -11.15 -16.45 -1.72
CA GLU A 198 -10.29 -17.24 -0.82
C GLU A 198 -10.82 -18.67 -0.58
N LYS A 199 -11.99 -19.00 -1.14
CA LYS A 199 -12.67 -20.31 -0.97
C LYS A 199 -12.82 -20.72 0.49
N SER A 200 -13.03 -19.74 1.40
CA SER A 200 -13.11 -19.94 2.83
C SER A 200 -13.93 -18.83 3.51
N PRO A 201 -15.10 -19.13 4.10
CA PRO A 201 -15.86 -18.16 4.87
C PRO A 201 -15.10 -17.65 6.11
N TYR A 202 -14.23 -18.47 6.70
CA TYR A 202 -13.40 -18.07 7.83
C TYR A 202 -12.39 -16.98 7.41
N VAL A 203 -11.70 -17.16 6.28
CA VAL A 203 -10.83 -16.11 5.72
C VAL A 203 -11.67 -14.91 5.31
N GLY A 204 -12.88 -15.11 4.80
CA GLY A 204 -13.83 -14.05 4.50
C GLY A 204 -14.12 -13.15 5.69
N LEU A 205 -14.42 -13.74 6.84
CA LEU A 205 -14.66 -12.98 8.07
C LEU A 205 -13.42 -12.19 8.53
N LEU A 206 -12.25 -12.82 8.50
CA LEU A 206 -10.99 -12.15 8.81
C LEU A 206 -10.68 -11.01 7.82
N SER A 207 -11.07 -11.16 6.55
CA SER A 207 -10.87 -10.15 5.51
C SER A 207 -11.70 -8.90 5.75
N VAL A 208 -12.91 -9.04 6.28
CA VAL A 208 -13.72 -7.89 6.71
C VAL A 208 -12.97 -7.11 7.79
N ALA A 209 -12.52 -7.79 8.83
CA ALA A 209 -11.75 -7.15 9.92
C ALA A 209 -10.46 -6.49 9.38
N ALA A 210 -9.71 -7.18 8.53
CA ALA A 210 -8.49 -6.65 7.92
C ALA A 210 -8.77 -5.41 7.04
N ALA A 211 -9.85 -5.39 6.26
CA ALA A 211 -10.25 -4.27 5.43
C ALA A 211 -10.61 -3.02 6.26
N PHE A 212 -11.36 -3.18 7.33
CA PHE A 212 -11.66 -2.09 8.25
C PHE A 212 -10.39 -1.59 8.94
N VAL A 213 -9.54 -2.48 9.43
CA VAL A 213 -8.23 -2.11 10.00
C VAL A 213 -7.41 -1.31 8.99
N GLN A 214 -7.37 -1.73 7.73
CA GLN A 214 -6.64 -1.01 6.67
C GLN A 214 -7.18 0.39 6.44
N LEU A 215 -8.48 0.54 6.26
CA LEU A 215 -9.09 1.83 5.97
C LEU A 215 -8.95 2.80 7.15
N PHE A 216 -9.21 2.32 8.38
CA PHE A 216 -9.05 3.15 9.58
C PHE A 216 -7.58 3.50 9.85
N ALA A 217 -6.67 2.52 9.81
CA ALA A 217 -5.26 2.78 10.08
C ALA A 217 -4.66 3.78 9.09
N TYR A 218 -4.92 3.60 7.78
CA TYR A 218 -4.43 4.53 6.77
C TYR A 218 -5.01 5.94 6.95
N GLY A 219 -6.32 6.06 7.11
CA GLY A 219 -6.97 7.35 7.27
C GLY A 219 -6.52 8.08 8.55
N LEU A 220 -6.36 7.37 9.66
CA LEU A 220 -5.83 7.94 10.91
C LEU A 220 -4.38 8.38 10.75
N GLY A 221 -3.52 7.59 10.11
CA GLY A 221 -2.14 7.97 9.81
C GLY A 221 -2.07 9.20 8.90
N PHE A 222 -2.96 9.28 7.91
CA PHE A 222 -3.08 10.42 7.02
C PHE A 222 -3.46 11.70 7.81
N ILE A 223 -4.48 11.63 8.69
CA ILE A 223 -4.92 12.76 9.53
C ILE A 223 -3.80 13.17 10.49
N ASP A 224 -3.18 12.22 11.17
CA ASP A 224 -2.12 12.47 12.15
C ASP A 224 -0.95 13.23 11.52
N ASN A 225 -0.47 12.78 10.37
CA ASN A 225 0.65 13.46 9.72
C ASN A 225 0.25 14.76 9.03
N LEU A 226 -0.97 14.86 8.48
CA LEU A 226 -1.51 16.12 7.97
C LEU A 226 -1.54 17.19 9.08
N TRP A 227 -2.05 16.82 10.26
CA TRP A 227 -2.07 17.72 11.43
C TRP A 227 -0.67 18.14 11.83
N LYS A 228 0.25 17.18 11.96
CA LYS A 228 1.65 17.45 12.36
C LYS A 228 2.37 18.36 11.37
N ARG A 229 2.19 18.13 10.07
CA ARG A 229 2.91 18.86 9.02
C ARG A 229 2.31 20.20 8.69
N CYS A 230 0.97 20.29 8.55
CA CYS A 230 0.30 21.51 8.10
C CYS A 230 -0.03 22.47 9.24
N ILE A 231 -0.38 21.95 10.44
CA ILE A 231 -0.80 22.77 11.57
C ILE A 231 0.34 22.99 12.57
N LEU A 232 0.98 21.91 13.02
CA LEU A 232 2.07 22.01 14.00
C LEU A 232 3.43 22.32 13.38
N LYS A 233 3.55 22.32 12.04
CA LYS A 233 4.80 22.55 11.29
C LYS A 233 5.99 21.70 11.78
N LYS A 234 5.72 20.50 12.31
CA LYS A 234 6.75 19.58 12.81
C LYS A 234 7.51 18.95 11.64
N ALA A 235 8.75 18.49 11.90
CA ALA A 235 9.53 17.71 10.95
C ALA A 235 8.81 16.42 10.52
N SER A 236 9.22 15.83 9.39
CA SER A 236 8.60 14.61 8.85
C SER A 236 8.65 13.46 9.87
N VAL A 237 7.54 12.75 10.02
CA VAL A 237 7.46 11.49 10.81
C VAL A 237 8.28 10.38 10.13
N SER A 238 8.50 10.51 8.81
CA SER A 238 9.30 9.56 8.02
C SER A 238 10.80 9.85 8.01
N ASN A 239 11.26 10.98 8.57
CA ASN A 239 12.69 11.24 8.70
C ASN A 239 13.30 10.27 9.72
N ILE A 240 14.44 9.72 9.38
CA ILE A 240 15.24 8.89 10.28
C ILE A 240 15.93 9.85 11.26
N ASP A 241 15.50 9.84 12.53
CA ASP A 241 16.36 10.30 13.60
C ASP A 241 17.52 9.29 13.71
N ASN A 242 18.70 9.67 13.22
CA ASN A 242 19.89 8.81 13.18
C ASN A 242 20.31 8.25 14.54
N ASP A 243 19.82 8.83 15.63
CA ASP A 243 20.27 8.52 16.99
C ASP A 243 19.55 7.33 17.66
N ARG A 244 18.52 6.72 17.02
CA ARG A 244 17.72 5.64 17.63
C ARG A 244 17.81 4.30 16.93
N PHE A 245 18.64 4.14 15.91
CA PHE A 245 18.72 2.86 15.17
C PHE A 245 19.79 1.91 15.68
N TYR A 246 20.67 2.35 16.59
CA TYR A 246 21.80 1.56 17.11
C TYR A 246 21.76 1.40 18.64
N SER A 247 20.64 1.66 19.29
CA SER A 247 20.45 1.37 20.73
C SER A 247 19.48 0.22 20.96
#